data_05088e906b4a8934dfb5aeaeca3766d9
#
_entry.id   05088e906b4a8934dfb5aeaeca3766d9
#
_cell.length_a   1.000
_cell.length_b   1.000
_cell.length_c   1.000
_cell.angle_alpha   90.00
_cell.angle_beta   90.00
_cell.angle_gamma   90.00
#
_symmetry.space_group_name_H-M   'P 1'
#
loop_
_entity.id
_entity.type
_entity.pdbx_description
1 polymer ?
#
loop_
_entity_poly.entity_id
_entity_poly.type
_entity_poly.pdbx_seq_one_letter_code
_entity_poly.pdbx_strand_id
1 'polypeptide(L)'
;MTERAEATTVPGRTPSQTIGPFFGFALPSETGPLVVDAAAPGALWVRGQVLDGAGEPVPDGLVETWQADPSGRYAGSRGLDQDSRSFHGFGRCATDAAGRYAIRTVKPGPVRSLDGVLQAPHIEVLFFARGLLKRLLTRIYFPDEPTANARDPLLTMLDPRARTTLVATPSEDGYRFDIRLQGEHETAFFDV
;
A
#
# COMPACT_ATOMS: atom_id res chain seq x y z
N MET A 1 40.99 44.14 18.04
CA MET A 1 40.80 42.82 17.38
C MET A 1 39.39 42.38 17.69
N THR A 2 38.49 42.51 16.73
CA THR A 2 37.09 42.19 16.90
C THR A 2 36.89 40.81 16.27
N GLU A 3 36.68 39.81 17.12
CA GLU A 3 36.41 38.42 16.71
C GLU A 3 35.02 38.37 16.06
N ARG A 4 34.97 38.11 14.78
CA ARG A 4 33.74 37.85 14.05
C ARG A 4 33.27 36.44 14.43
N ALA A 5 32.21 36.36 15.21
CA ALA A 5 31.49 35.12 15.42
C ALA A 5 30.95 34.62 14.06
N GLU A 6 31.52 33.55 13.54
CA GLU A 6 30.91 32.81 12.40
C GLU A 6 29.58 32.26 12.81
N ALA A 7 28.50 32.80 12.24
CA ALA A 7 27.15 32.25 12.41
C ALA A 7 27.15 30.86 11.76
N THR A 8 27.08 29.82 12.58
CA THR A 8 26.87 28.44 12.13
C THR A 8 25.48 28.35 11.50
N THR A 9 25.41 28.51 10.19
CA THR A 9 24.14 28.28 9.46
C THR A 9 23.77 26.82 9.53
N VAL A 10 22.70 26.49 10.27
CA VAL A 10 22.11 25.14 10.26
C VAL A 10 21.67 24.85 8.82
N PRO A 11 22.14 23.75 8.19
CA PRO A 11 21.72 23.40 6.85
C PRO A 11 20.20 23.26 6.77
N GLY A 12 19.58 23.83 5.72
CA GLY A 12 18.17 23.64 5.45
C GLY A 12 17.83 22.17 5.17
N ARG A 13 16.56 21.81 5.29
CA ARG A 13 16.09 20.46 4.90
C ARG A 13 16.30 20.25 3.41
N THR A 14 16.78 19.08 3.01
CA THR A 14 16.83 18.67 1.61
C THR A 14 15.40 18.66 1.03
N PRO A 15 15.16 19.34 -0.11
CA PRO A 15 13.85 19.29 -0.76
C PRO A 15 13.44 17.85 -1.13
N SER A 16 12.15 17.59 -1.17
CA SER A 16 11.63 16.34 -1.69
C SER A 16 12.01 16.17 -3.16
N GLN A 17 12.40 14.98 -3.54
CA GLN A 17 12.82 14.63 -4.90
C GLN A 17 12.02 13.44 -5.40
N THR A 18 11.75 13.41 -6.71
CA THR A 18 11.15 12.24 -7.33
C THR A 18 12.09 11.05 -7.26
N ILE A 19 11.52 9.86 -7.14
CA ILE A 19 12.26 8.62 -7.32
C ILE A 19 12.81 8.57 -8.74
N GLY A 20 14.09 8.24 -8.91
CA GLY A 20 14.69 8.15 -10.25
C GLY A 20 14.25 6.87 -10.99
N PRO A 21 14.41 6.79 -12.32
CA PRO A 21 13.89 5.68 -13.14
C PRO A 21 14.50 4.32 -12.81
N PHE A 22 15.64 4.28 -12.14
CA PHE A 22 16.32 3.02 -11.78
C PHE A 22 15.54 2.14 -10.79
N PHE A 23 14.55 2.69 -10.06
CA PHE A 23 13.72 1.87 -9.19
C PHE A 23 13.00 0.76 -9.95
N GLY A 24 12.58 1.02 -11.20
CA GLY A 24 11.91 0.06 -12.07
C GLY A 24 12.78 -1.13 -12.49
N PHE A 25 14.11 -1.02 -12.34
CA PHE A 25 15.06 -2.10 -12.64
C PHE A 25 15.60 -2.78 -11.39
N ALA A 26 15.81 -2.00 -10.32
CA ALA A 26 16.50 -2.49 -9.14
C ALA A 26 15.56 -3.14 -8.10
N LEU A 27 14.30 -2.73 -8.05
CA LEU A 27 13.39 -3.15 -6.99
C LEU A 27 12.44 -4.31 -7.36
N PRO A 28 11.95 -4.46 -8.61
CA PRO A 28 11.11 -5.60 -8.98
C PRO A 28 11.92 -6.91 -8.93
N SER A 29 11.25 -7.98 -8.50
CA SER A 29 11.77 -9.35 -8.55
C SER A 29 10.64 -10.30 -8.93
N GLU A 30 10.96 -11.49 -9.42
CA GLU A 30 9.95 -12.50 -9.80
C GLU A 30 9.07 -12.93 -8.64
N THR A 31 9.62 -12.96 -7.43
CA THR A 31 8.89 -13.31 -6.20
C THR A 31 8.28 -12.11 -5.49
N GLY A 32 8.61 -10.88 -5.90
CA GLY A 32 8.10 -9.65 -5.28
C GLY A 32 6.59 -9.60 -5.13
N PRO A 33 5.79 -10.02 -6.14
CA PRO A 33 4.34 -10.05 -6.04
C PRO A 33 3.76 -11.14 -5.12
N LEU A 34 4.58 -12.05 -4.61
CA LEU A 34 4.13 -13.20 -3.86
C LEU A 34 4.30 -12.97 -2.35
N VAL A 35 3.24 -12.51 -1.69
CA VAL A 35 3.19 -12.39 -0.21
C VAL A 35 3.08 -13.76 0.45
N VAL A 36 2.49 -14.71 -0.29
CA VAL A 36 2.34 -16.11 0.11
C VAL A 36 2.66 -17.05 -1.05
N ASP A 37 3.02 -18.27 -0.73
CA ASP A 37 3.23 -19.32 -1.72
C ASP A 37 1.94 -19.64 -2.50
N ALA A 38 2.11 -20.17 -3.72
CA ALA A 38 0.99 -20.53 -4.59
C ALA A 38 0.02 -21.53 -3.96
N ALA A 39 0.52 -22.42 -3.13
CA ALA A 39 -0.24 -23.47 -2.45
C ALA A 39 -0.75 -23.06 -1.06
N ALA A 40 -0.53 -21.82 -0.63
CA ALA A 40 -0.97 -21.36 0.69
C ALA A 40 -2.49 -21.44 0.82
N PRO A 41 -3.03 -21.99 1.92
CA PRO A 41 -4.46 -22.03 2.16
C PRO A 41 -5.07 -20.61 2.17
N GLY A 42 -6.16 -20.40 1.43
CA GLY A 42 -6.82 -19.12 1.34
C GLY A 42 -6.07 -18.09 0.47
N ALA A 43 -5.06 -18.52 -0.31
CA ALA A 43 -4.38 -17.64 -1.24
C ALA A 43 -5.34 -17.06 -2.28
N LEU A 44 -5.23 -15.76 -2.51
CA LEU A 44 -6.06 -14.99 -3.44
C LEU A 44 -5.18 -13.98 -4.19
N TRP A 45 -5.77 -13.37 -5.21
CA TRP A 45 -5.14 -12.27 -5.90
C TRP A 45 -5.80 -10.93 -5.56
N VAL A 46 -4.98 -9.92 -5.37
CA VAL A 46 -5.37 -8.52 -5.44
C VAL A 46 -4.81 -7.96 -6.74
N ARG A 47 -5.68 -7.62 -7.68
CA ARG A 47 -5.32 -7.04 -8.96
C ARG A 47 -5.90 -5.67 -9.11
N GLY A 48 -5.26 -4.85 -9.92
CA GLY A 48 -5.76 -3.51 -10.23
C GLY A 48 -4.99 -2.86 -11.34
N GLN A 49 -5.39 -1.65 -11.61
CA GLN A 49 -4.75 -0.77 -12.58
C GLN A 49 -4.49 0.58 -11.94
N VAL A 50 -3.34 1.16 -12.22
CA VAL A 50 -3.00 2.52 -11.82
C VAL A 50 -3.28 3.45 -12.98
N LEU A 51 -4.08 4.48 -12.71
CA LEU A 51 -4.52 5.48 -13.69
C LEU A 51 -4.14 6.89 -13.20
N ASP A 52 -3.72 7.72 -14.12
CA ASP A 52 -3.47 9.13 -13.86
C ASP A 52 -4.76 9.98 -13.85
N GLY A 53 -4.61 11.31 -13.74
CA GLY A 53 -5.75 12.24 -13.73
C GLY A 53 -6.50 12.35 -15.06
N ALA A 54 -5.91 11.93 -16.16
CA ALA A 54 -6.57 11.85 -17.47
C ALA A 54 -7.27 10.51 -17.70
N GLY A 55 -7.07 9.54 -16.78
CA GLY A 55 -7.55 8.17 -16.91
C GLY A 55 -6.62 7.28 -17.73
N GLU A 56 -5.41 7.76 -18.04
CA GLU A 56 -4.41 7.00 -18.78
C GLU A 56 -3.62 6.07 -17.84
N PRO A 57 -3.20 4.88 -18.31
CA PRO A 57 -2.41 3.95 -17.51
C PRO A 57 -1.05 4.53 -17.09
N VAL A 58 -0.61 4.21 -15.90
CA VAL A 58 0.74 4.53 -15.40
C VAL A 58 1.64 3.29 -15.52
N PRO A 59 2.47 3.17 -16.57
CA PRO A 59 3.20 1.95 -16.90
C PRO A 59 4.52 1.78 -16.15
N ASP A 60 4.96 2.78 -15.41
CA ASP A 60 6.24 2.80 -14.69
C ASP A 60 6.05 3.01 -13.19
N GLY A 61 4.94 2.53 -12.67
CA GLY A 61 4.65 2.54 -11.25
C GLY A 61 5.20 1.32 -10.53
N LEU A 62 5.36 1.46 -9.22
CA LEU A 62 5.69 0.38 -8.30
C LEU A 62 4.67 0.39 -7.16
N VAL A 63 3.95 -0.71 -7.03
CA VAL A 63 3.00 -0.95 -5.95
C VAL A 63 3.68 -1.82 -4.90
N GLU A 64 3.76 -1.34 -3.68
CA GLU A 64 4.17 -2.12 -2.52
C GLU A 64 2.98 -2.32 -1.59
N THR A 65 2.90 -3.50 -1.00
CA THR A 65 1.85 -3.84 -0.04
C THR A 65 2.44 -4.31 1.28
N TRP A 66 1.80 -3.95 2.39
CA TRP A 66 2.12 -4.45 3.72
C TRP A 66 0.85 -4.85 4.45
N GLN A 67 0.85 -6.02 5.07
CA GLN A 67 -0.33 -6.55 5.73
C GLN A 67 -0.03 -7.50 6.88
N ALA A 68 -1.02 -7.72 7.72
CA ALA A 68 -1.03 -8.80 8.70
C ALA A 68 -1.42 -10.15 8.07
N ASP A 69 -1.15 -11.22 8.79
CA ASP A 69 -1.66 -12.57 8.48
C ASP A 69 -3.19 -12.67 8.75
N PRO A 70 -3.85 -13.79 8.41
CA PRO A 70 -5.28 -13.95 8.68
C PRO A 70 -5.67 -13.90 10.17
N SER A 71 -4.72 -14.03 11.08
CA SER A 71 -4.94 -13.88 12.53
C SER A 71 -4.69 -12.46 13.06
N GLY A 72 -4.39 -11.50 12.16
CA GLY A 72 -4.13 -10.10 12.52
C GLY A 72 -2.72 -9.83 13.07
N ARG A 73 -1.72 -10.67 12.75
CA ARG A 73 -0.33 -10.52 13.18
C ARG A 73 0.56 -10.13 12.01
N TYR A 74 1.42 -9.15 12.23
CA TYR A 74 2.43 -8.76 11.24
C TYR A 74 3.62 -9.71 11.25
N ALA A 75 4.23 -9.94 10.10
CA ALA A 75 5.49 -10.69 9.99
C ALA A 75 6.56 -10.05 10.87
N GLY A 76 7.35 -10.87 11.59
CA GLY A 76 8.35 -10.40 12.53
C GLY A 76 7.83 -10.01 13.93
N SER A 77 6.51 -10.05 14.18
CA SER A 77 5.96 -9.89 15.52
C SER A 77 6.41 -11.03 16.44
N ARG A 78 6.68 -10.71 17.73
CA ARG A 78 7.09 -11.73 18.71
C ARG A 78 6.03 -12.83 18.80
N GLY A 79 6.45 -14.09 18.66
CA GLY A 79 5.57 -15.26 18.78
C GLY A 79 5.07 -15.84 17.44
N LEU A 80 5.50 -15.29 16.29
CA LEU A 80 5.41 -16.03 15.04
C LEU A 80 6.55 -17.06 15.03
N ASP A 81 6.20 -18.34 15.00
CA ASP A 81 7.16 -19.42 14.82
C ASP A 81 7.95 -19.17 13.53
N GLN A 82 9.25 -19.49 13.55
CA GLN A 82 10.14 -19.36 12.39
C GLN A 82 9.72 -20.26 11.21
N ASP A 83 8.70 -21.07 11.38
CA ASP A 83 8.10 -21.94 10.34
C ASP A 83 7.15 -21.19 9.38
N SER A 84 6.85 -19.90 9.62
CA SER A 84 6.05 -19.11 8.67
C SER A 84 6.86 -18.60 7.47
N ARG A 85 7.69 -19.47 6.88
CA ARG A 85 8.36 -19.21 5.59
C ARG A 85 7.37 -18.96 4.45
N SER A 86 6.09 -19.22 4.68
CA SER A 86 5.02 -19.10 3.69
C SER A 86 4.31 -17.76 3.66
N PHE A 87 4.53 -16.86 4.65
CA PHE A 87 3.91 -15.53 4.73
C PHE A 87 4.93 -14.46 5.08
N HIS A 88 5.13 -13.51 4.17
CA HIS A 88 6.10 -12.43 4.34
C HIS A 88 5.45 -11.10 4.76
N GLY A 89 4.14 -10.96 4.58
CA GLY A 89 3.40 -9.72 4.85
C GLY A 89 3.70 -8.57 3.88
N PHE A 90 4.74 -8.67 3.10
CA PHE A 90 5.20 -7.66 2.14
C PHE A 90 5.06 -8.19 0.70
N GLY A 91 4.51 -7.37 -0.19
CA GLY A 91 4.46 -7.62 -1.61
C GLY A 91 4.95 -6.41 -2.40
N ARG A 92 5.52 -6.66 -3.58
CA ARG A 92 5.99 -5.61 -4.49
C ARG A 92 5.74 -6.01 -5.94
N CYS A 93 5.07 -5.15 -6.69
CA CYS A 93 4.76 -5.38 -8.10
C CYS A 93 4.98 -4.09 -8.91
N ALA A 94 5.74 -4.18 -9.99
CA ALA A 94 5.78 -3.11 -10.97
C ALA A 94 4.49 -3.15 -11.82
N THR A 95 4.05 -2.00 -12.30
CA THR A 95 2.95 -1.93 -13.26
C THR A 95 3.42 -2.33 -14.66
N ASP A 96 2.57 -3.00 -15.42
CA ASP A 96 2.81 -3.34 -16.83
C ASP A 96 2.53 -2.12 -17.75
N ALA A 97 2.69 -2.32 -19.06
CA ALA A 97 2.44 -1.29 -20.07
C ALA A 97 0.99 -0.74 -20.06
N ALA A 98 0.05 -1.48 -19.49
CA ALA A 98 -1.33 -1.07 -19.30
C ALA A 98 -1.60 -0.57 -17.86
N GLY A 99 -0.56 -0.28 -17.07
CA GLY A 99 -0.69 0.17 -15.68
C GLY A 99 -1.19 -0.90 -14.72
N ARG A 100 -1.22 -2.19 -15.08
CA ARG A 100 -1.78 -3.26 -14.26
C ARG A 100 -0.75 -3.79 -13.29
N TYR A 101 -1.24 -4.19 -12.12
CA TYR A 101 -0.46 -4.89 -11.10
C TYR A 101 -1.24 -6.08 -10.54
N ALA A 102 -0.55 -7.03 -9.94
CA ALA A 102 -1.14 -8.18 -9.27
C ALA A 102 -0.27 -8.60 -8.09
N ILE A 103 -0.89 -8.76 -6.93
CA ILE A 103 -0.26 -9.24 -5.69
C ILE A 103 -0.98 -10.52 -5.26
N ARG A 104 -0.23 -11.60 -5.05
CA ARG A 104 -0.77 -12.83 -4.50
C ARG A 104 -0.61 -12.83 -3.00
N THR A 105 -1.73 -12.97 -2.30
CA THR A 105 -1.75 -12.84 -0.84
C THR A 105 -2.83 -13.71 -0.21
N VAL A 106 -3.06 -13.52 1.07
CA VAL A 106 -4.22 -14.01 1.83
C VAL A 106 -4.98 -12.81 2.40
N LYS A 107 -6.28 -12.95 2.63
CA LYS A 107 -7.05 -11.90 3.31
C LYS A 107 -6.52 -11.74 4.73
N PRO A 108 -6.09 -10.52 5.14
CA PRO A 108 -5.63 -10.28 6.50
C PRO A 108 -6.77 -10.37 7.52
N GLY A 109 -6.42 -10.65 8.76
CA GLY A 109 -7.32 -10.45 9.89
C GLY A 109 -7.32 -8.99 10.38
N PRO A 110 -8.26 -8.64 11.27
CA PRO A 110 -8.28 -7.32 11.91
C PRO A 110 -7.06 -7.12 12.80
N VAL A 111 -6.52 -5.91 12.84
CA VAL A 111 -5.34 -5.57 13.63
C VAL A 111 -5.65 -4.52 14.69
N ARG A 112 -4.89 -4.50 15.79
CA ARG A 112 -4.97 -3.44 16.78
C ARG A 112 -3.91 -2.39 16.51
N SER A 113 -4.32 -1.12 16.51
CA SER A 113 -3.38 0.01 16.52
C SER A 113 -2.58 0.06 17.82
N LEU A 114 -1.58 0.92 17.88
CA LEU A 114 -0.78 1.14 19.08
C LEU A 114 -1.64 1.57 20.29
N ASP A 115 -2.71 2.31 20.04
CA ASP A 115 -3.68 2.77 21.06
C ASP A 115 -4.70 1.68 21.43
N GLY A 116 -4.56 0.47 20.87
CA GLY A 116 -5.44 -0.67 21.15
C GLY A 116 -6.77 -0.66 20.39
N VAL A 117 -7.02 0.31 19.52
CA VAL A 117 -8.22 0.38 18.69
C VAL A 117 -8.19 -0.70 17.60
N LEU A 118 -9.29 -1.43 17.45
CA LEU A 118 -9.41 -2.46 16.43
C LEU A 118 -9.67 -1.82 15.06
N GLN A 119 -8.82 -2.15 14.09
CA GLN A 119 -8.96 -1.76 12.69
C GLN A 119 -9.54 -2.92 11.88
N ALA A 120 -10.34 -2.63 10.89
CA ALA A 120 -10.85 -3.61 9.95
C ALA A 120 -9.71 -4.31 9.18
N PRO A 121 -9.93 -5.52 8.67
CA PRO A 121 -8.99 -6.17 7.76
C PRO A 121 -8.62 -5.24 6.60
N HIS A 122 -7.33 -4.96 6.42
CA HIS A 122 -6.85 -4.07 5.37
C HIS A 122 -5.44 -4.43 4.91
N ILE A 123 -5.10 -3.99 3.72
CA ILE A 123 -3.74 -4.04 3.17
C ILE A 123 -3.27 -2.59 3.02
N GLU A 124 -2.13 -2.24 3.58
CA GLU A 124 -1.48 -0.96 3.29
C GLU A 124 -0.82 -1.00 1.93
N VAL A 125 -0.95 0.07 1.17
CA VAL A 125 -0.42 0.20 -0.18
C VAL A 125 0.40 1.46 -0.27
N LEU A 126 1.63 1.30 -0.73
CA LEU A 126 2.52 2.39 -1.10
C LEU A 126 2.66 2.39 -2.63
N PHE A 127 2.53 3.54 -3.22
CA PHE A 127 2.72 3.70 -4.65
C PHE A 127 3.84 4.70 -4.96
N PHE A 128 4.70 4.31 -5.89
CA PHE A 128 5.82 5.09 -6.38
C PHE A 128 5.76 5.19 -7.90
N ALA A 129 6.05 6.37 -8.43
CA ALA A 129 6.20 6.58 -9.86
C ALA A 129 7.13 7.78 -10.12
N ARG A 130 7.64 7.89 -11.34
CA ARG A 130 8.36 9.08 -11.78
C ARG A 130 7.44 10.30 -11.67
N GLY A 131 8.00 11.44 -11.29
CA GLY A 131 7.25 12.69 -11.14
C GLY A 131 6.60 12.88 -9.77
N LEU A 132 6.38 11.81 -9.00
CA LEU A 132 5.92 11.94 -7.62
C LEU A 132 7.07 12.38 -6.72
N LEU A 133 6.88 13.46 -5.95
CA LEU A 133 7.85 13.96 -4.98
C LEU A 133 7.79 13.23 -3.64
N LYS A 134 6.72 12.47 -3.41
CA LYS A 134 6.50 11.61 -2.24
C LYS A 134 5.84 10.32 -2.69
N ARG A 135 6.06 9.23 -1.94
CA ARG A 135 5.22 8.05 -2.08
C ARG A 135 3.77 8.40 -1.76
N LEU A 136 2.84 7.76 -2.43
CA LEU A 136 1.44 7.82 -2.05
C LEU A 136 1.13 6.64 -1.14
N LEU A 137 0.45 6.89 -0.04
CA LEU A 137 -0.01 5.86 0.89
C LEU A 137 -1.52 5.76 0.83
N THR A 138 -2.04 4.55 0.67
CA THR A 138 -3.46 4.25 0.76
C THR A 138 -3.69 2.89 1.42
N ARG A 139 -4.96 2.47 1.56
CA ARG A 139 -5.34 1.16 2.08
C ARG A 139 -6.37 0.51 1.21
N ILE A 140 -6.32 -0.81 1.13
CA ILE A 140 -7.35 -1.65 0.53
C ILE A 140 -8.17 -2.26 1.66
N TYR A 141 -9.48 -2.01 1.66
CA TYR A 141 -10.45 -2.64 2.52
C TYR A 141 -11.30 -3.65 1.73
N PHE A 142 -11.93 -4.57 2.44
CA PHE A 142 -12.63 -5.69 1.83
C PHE A 142 -14.15 -5.49 1.87
N PRO A 143 -14.87 -5.71 0.76
CA PRO A 143 -16.31 -5.46 0.65
C PRO A 143 -17.15 -6.43 1.50
N ASP A 144 -16.62 -7.59 1.81
CA ASP A 144 -17.24 -8.64 2.64
C ASP A 144 -17.01 -8.43 4.16
N GLU A 145 -16.44 -7.26 4.55
CA GLU A 145 -16.25 -6.83 5.94
C GLU A 145 -17.06 -5.57 6.31
N PRO A 146 -18.37 -5.46 5.94
CA PRO A 146 -19.09 -4.20 6.09
C PRO A 146 -19.22 -3.74 7.54
N THR A 147 -19.34 -4.68 8.48
CA THR A 147 -19.45 -4.37 9.91
C THR A 147 -18.13 -3.87 10.49
N ALA A 148 -17.01 -4.46 10.11
CA ALA A 148 -15.69 -4.02 10.54
C ALA A 148 -15.35 -2.68 9.90
N ASN A 149 -15.59 -2.50 8.61
CA ASN A 149 -15.36 -1.26 7.87
C ASN A 149 -16.16 -0.09 8.47
N ALA A 150 -17.41 -0.31 8.87
CA ALA A 150 -18.25 0.73 9.48
C ALA A 150 -17.72 1.23 10.85
N ARG A 151 -16.83 0.47 11.49
CA ARG A 151 -16.22 0.79 12.80
C ARG A 151 -14.74 1.11 12.70
N ASP A 152 -14.15 1.01 11.52
CA ASP A 152 -12.73 1.31 11.33
C ASP A 152 -12.46 2.80 11.59
N PRO A 153 -11.50 3.13 12.46
CA PRO A 153 -11.23 4.52 12.86
C PRO A 153 -10.84 5.39 11.69
N LEU A 154 -10.07 4.86 10.72
CA LEU A 154 -9.64 5.64 9.56
C LEU A 154 -10.80 5.86 8.58
N LEU A 155 -11.56 4.80 8.26
CA LEU A 155 -12.71 4.94 7.37
C LEU A 155 -13.77 5.88 7.94
N THR A 156 -13.98 5.88 9.25
CA THR A 156 -14.96 6.78 9.89
C THR A 156 -14.58 8.26 9.84
N MET A 157 -13.29 8.57 9.69
CA MET A 157 -12.81 9.95 9.53
C MET A 157 -12.98 10.51 8.12
N LEU A 158 -13.15 9.66 7.12
CA LEU A 158 -13.28 10.06 5.72
C LEU A 158 -14.74 10.38 5.36
N ASP A 159 -14.92 11.24 4.37
CA ASP A 159 -16.24 11.44 3.77
C ASP A 159 -16.72 10.17 3.02
N PRO A 160 -18.03 10.02 2.77
CA PRO A 160 -18.59 8.82 2.16
C PRO A 160 -18.02 8.49 0.77
N ARG A 161 -17.64 9.48 -0.04
CA ARG A 161 -17.08 9.24 -1.39
C ARG A 161 -15.65 8.71 -1.26
N ALA A 162 -14.83 9.35 -0.44
CA ALA A 162 -13.46 8.90 -0.17
C ALA A 162 -13.42 7.47 0.39
N ARG A 163 -14.35 7.11 1.29
CA ARG A 163 -14.46 5.72 1.80
C ARG A 163 -14.66 4.70 0.69
N THR A 164 -15.50 4.99 -0.30
CA THR A 164 -15.79 4.05 -1.38
C THR A 164 -14.57 3.79 -2.26
N THR A 165 -13.65 4.74 -2.37
CA THR A 165 -12.42 4.57 -3.15
C THR A 165 -11.41 3.62 -2.50
N LEU A 166 -11.59 3.30 -1.22
CA LEU A 166 -10.73 2.41 -0.46
C LEU A 166 -11.24 0.96 -0.37
N VAL A 167 -12.47 0.70 -0.82
CA VAL A 167 -13.05 -0.65 -0.75
C VAL A 167 -12.88 -1.34 -2.10
N ALA A 168 -12.18 -2.47 -2.08
CA ALA A 168 -11.99 -3.30 -3.27
C ALA A 168 -13.31 -3.88 -3.78
N THR A 169 -13.34 -4.30 -5.03
CA THR A 169 -14.46 -5.04 -5.61
C THR A 169 -14.13 -6.53 -5.68
N PRO A 170 -15.10 -7.45 -5.47
CA PRO A 170 -14.86 -8.88 -5.64
C PRO A 170 -14.47 -9.21 -7.09
N SER A 171 -13.62 -10.21 -7.27
CA SER A 171 -13.27 -10.81 -8.56
C SER A 171 -13.27 -12.33 -8.45
N GLU A 172 -13.14 -13.04 -9.57
CA GLU A 172 -13.22 -14.50 -9.64
C GLU A 172 -12.25 -15.22 -8.68
N ASP A 173 -11.03 -14.71 -8.55
CA ASP A 173 -9.96 -15.32 -7.75
C ASP A 173 -9.43 -14.40 -6.63
N GLY A 174 -10.24 -13.44 -6.20
CA GLY A 174 -9.89 -12.52 -5.11
C GLY A 174 -10.57 -11.16 -5.21
N TYR A 175 -9.78 -10.10 -5.35
CA TYR A 175 -10.29 -8.73 -5.33
C TYR A 175 -9.63 -7.87 -6.41
N ARG A 176 -10.38 -6.87 -6.89
CA ARG A 176 -9.88 -5.81 -7.75
C ARG A 176 -9.82 -4.48 -6.98
N PHE A 177 -8.70 -3.79 -7.10
CA PHE A 177 -8.50 -2.46 -6.53
C PHE A 177 -7.73 -1.59 -7.52
N ASP A 178 -8.43 -0.66 -8.16
CA ASP A 178 -7.80 0.29 -9.07
C ASP A 178 -7.35 1.53 -8.29
N ILE A 179 -6.18 2.06 -8.62
CA ILE A 179 -5.59 3.25 -8.00
C ILE A 179 -5.70 4.40 -8.99
N ARG A 180 -6.44 5.44 -8.63
CA ARG A 180 -6.55 6.68 -9.41
C ARG A 180 -5.80 7.79 -8.71
N LEU A 181 -4.83 8.35 -9.42
CA LEU A 181 -3.91 9.33 -8.82
C LEU A 181 -4.54 10.72 -8.67
N GLN A 182 -5.52 11.07 -9.51
CA GLN A 182 -6.20 12.36 -9.51
C GLN A 182 -7.59 12.24 -10.15
N GLY A 183 -8.46 13.23 -9.90
CA GLY A 183 -9.75 13.40 -10.56
C GLY A 183 -10.96 13.02 -9.70
N GLU A 184 -12.14 12.92 -10.33
CA GLU A 184 -13.41 12.76 -9.62
C GLU A 184 -13.49 11.47 -8.75
N HIS A 185 -12.75 10.44 -9.15
CA HIS A 185 -12.68 9.16 -8.43
C HIS A 185 -11.27 8.91 -7.88
N GLU A 186 -10.57 9.98 -7.52
CA GLU A 186 -9.25 9.89 -6.90
C GLU A 186 -9.29 8.95 -5.69
N THR A 187 -8.35 8.01 -5.64
CA THR A 187 -8.17 7.16 -4.48
C THR A 187 -7.80 8.01 -3.28
N ALA A 188 -8.42 7.80 -2.13
CA ALA A 188 -8.05 8.52 -0.92
C ALA A 188 -6.63 8.14 -0.50
N PHE A 189 -5.74 9.13 -0.45
CA PHE A 189 -4.35 8.98 0.01
C PHE A 189 -4.18 9.64 1.38
N PHE A 190 -3.24 9.12 2.16
CA PHE A 190 -2.94 9.57 3.53
C PHE A 190 -1.60 10.28 3.57
N ASP A 191 -1.54 11.43 4.23
CA ASP A 191 -0.28 12.10 4.58
C ASP A 191 0.29 11.48 5.87
N VAL A 192 1.54 11.02 5.81
CA VAL A 192 2.30 10.44 6.91
C VAL A 192 3.70 11.03 6.99
#